data_77c245db8eaacb31319102032afb0143
#
_entry.id   77c245db8eaacb31319102032afb0143
#
_cell.length_a   1.000
_cell.length_b   1.000
_cell.length_c   1.000
_cell.angle_alpha   90.00
_cell.angle_beta   90.00
_cell.angle_gamma   90.00
#
_symmetry.space_group_name_H-M   'P 1'
#
loop_
_entity.id
_entity.type
_entity.pdbx_description
1 polymer ?
#
loop_
_entity_poly.entity_id
_entity_poly.type
_entity_poly.pdbx_seq_one_letter_code
_entity_poly.pdbx_strand_id
1 'polypeptide(L)'
;MIRREVLTKIPRLFGFGLLGIGSLRAQETSPRKPLKIMMKSAWGSDDPTRASFAFVHGLALADAGHEVQIFLTGEATYLMRDVTTKAVFPVGWPPLSELRDKIVAKRIQVFS
;
A
#
# COMPACT_ATOMS: atom_id res chain seq x y z
N MET A 1 7.84 19.72 44.56
CA MET A 1 8.14 19.57 44.08
C MET A 1 8.64 18.60 43.92
N ILE A 2 8.63 18.08 43.89
CA ILE A 2 9.18 17.18 43.70
C ILE A 2 8.81 16.69 42.65
N ARG A 3 8.02 16.87 42.21
CA ARG A 3 7.70 16.44 41.17
C ARG A 3 8.60 16.77 40.25
N ARG A 4 9.08 17.69 40.18
CA ARG A 4 9.88 18.00 39.37
C ARG A 4 11.06 17.34 39.52
N GLU A 5 11.41 17.03 40.53
CA GLU A 5 12.50 16.38 40.75
C GLU A 5 12.44 15.12 40.18
N VAL A 6 11.37 14.52 40.07
CA VAL A 6 11.24 13.28 39.51
C VAL A 6 11.61 13.38 38.10
N LEU A 7 11.19 14.39 37.44
CA LEU A 7 11.55 14.54 36.17
C LEU A 7 12.96 14.66 36.02
N THR A 8 13.58 15.39 36.81
CA THR A 8 14.92 15.55 36.64
C THR A 8 15.67 14.37 36.90
N LYS A 9 15.26 13.61 37.82
CA LYS A 9 15.94 12.52 38.11
C LYS A 9 15.86 11.65 37.13
N ILE A 10 14.94 11.62 36.49
CA ILE A 10 14.82 10.76 35.57
C ILE A 10 15.41 11.10 34.49
N PRO A 11 15.91 11.92 34.31
CA PRO A 11 16.37 12.29 33.24
C PRO A 11 16.99 11.39 32.69
N ARG A 12 17.21 11.03 33.27
CA ARG A 12 17.63 10.24 32.84
C ARG A 12 16.84 9.79 32.30
N LEU A 13 16.03 10.15 32.57
CA LEU A 13 15.15 9.74 32.04
C LEU A 13 15.12 10.52 31.11
N PHE A 14 15.48 11.50 31.04
CA PHE A 14 15.55 12.12 30.18
C PHE A 14 15.95 11.78 29.21
N GLY A 15 16.38 11.56 29.09
CA GLY A 15 16.67 10.81 28.11
C GLY A 15 15.64 9.86 27.82
N PHE A 16 14.75 9.70 28.64
CA PHE A 16 13.75 8.84 28.39
C PHE A 16 12.94 9.21 27.23
N GLY A 17 12.75 10.45 26.88
CA GLY A 17 12.00 10.82 25.75
C GLY A 17 12.62 10.25 24.51
N LEU A 18 13.91 10.28 24.42
CA LEU A 18 14.55 9.75 23.28
C LEU A 18 14.36 8.28 23.17
N LEU A 19 14.40 7.60 24.27
CA LEU A 19 14.19 6.19 24.24
C LEU A 19 12.80 5.87 23.77
N GLY A 20 11.82 6.63 24.15
CA GLY A 20 10.48 6.39 23.74
C GLY A 20 10.31 6.57 22.23
N ILE A 21 10.94 7.58 21.68
CA ILE A 21 10.85 7.81 20.27
C ILE A 21 11.53 6.67 19.55
N GLY A 22 12.64 6.20 20.05
CA GLY A 22 13.29 5.09 19.42
C GLY A 22 12.45 3.85 19.43
N SER A 23 11.74 3.60 20.51
CA SER A 23 10.88 2.45 20.56
C SER A 23 9.76 2.53 19.57
N LEU A 24 9.16 3.70 19.43
CA LEU A 24 8.10 3.83 18.48
C LEU A 24 8.61 3.60 17.07
N ARG A 25 9.77 4.11 16.77
CA ARG A 25 10.30 3.93 15.47
C ARG A 25 10.60 2.47 15.22
N ALA A 26 11.12 1.77 16.21
CA ALA A 26 11.39 0.36 16.07
C ALA A 26 10.11 -0.40 15.82
N GLN A 27 9.02 -0.02 16.46
CA GLN A 27 7.78 -0.69 16.23
C GLN A 27 7.28 -0.45 14.82
N GLU A 28 7.43 0.75 14.31
CA GLU A 28 7.00 1.04 12.97
C GLU A 28 7.80 0.28 11.94
N THR A 29 9.05 0.01 12.21
CA THR A 29 9.89 -0.69 11.27
C THR A 29 9.98 -2.18 11.57
N SER A 30 9.31 -2.65 12.60
CA SER A 30 9.35 -4.06 12.94
C SER A 30 8.77 -4.88 11.81
N PRO A 31 9.38 -5.99 11.46
CA PRO A 31 8.83 -6.81 10.40
C PRO A 31 7.50 -7.36 10.83
N ARG A 32 6.54 -7.29 9.96
CA ARG A 32 5.23 -7.84 10.23
C ARG A 32 5.08 -9.10 9.43
N LYS A 33 4.27 -9.98 9.94
CA LYS A 33 3.97 -11.19 9.24
C LYS A 33 3.29 -10.82 7.93
N PRO A 34 3.73 -11.36 6.80
CA PRO A 34 3.10 -11.07 5.53
C PRO A 34 1.64 -11.52 5.53
N LEU A 35 0.80 -10.74 4.91
CA LEU A 35 -0.60 -11.05 4.78
C LEU A 35 -0.90 -11.48 3.36
N LYS A 36 -1.96 -12.26 3.19
CA LYS A 36 -2.50 -12.58 1.88
C LYS A 36 -3.66 -11.63 1.66
N ILE A 37 -3.55 -10.80 0.64
CA ILE A 37 -4.51 -9.73 0.42
C ILE A 37 -5.12 -9.86 -0.96
N MET A 38 -6.44 -9.83 -1.02
CA MET A 38 -7.14 -9.80 -2.29
C MET A 38 -7.72 -8.41 -2.50
N MET A 39 -7.32 -7.76 -3.59
CA MET A 39 -7.84 -6.46 -3.97
C MET A 39 -8.94 -6.67 -4.97
N LYS A 40 -10.16 -6.34 -4.61
CA LYS A 40 -11.30 -6.51 -5.50
C LYS A 40 -11.70 -5.18 -6.11
N SER A 41 -11.95 -5.14 -7.39
CA SER A 41 -12.36 -3.92 -8.07
C SER A 41 -13.49 -4.20 -9.05
N ALA A 42 -14.38 -3.26 -9.19
CA ALA A 42 -15.52 -3.36 -10.12
C ALA A 42 -15.57 -2.19 -11.09
N TRP A 43 -14.65 -1.23 -11.02
CA TRP A 43 -14.68 -0.07 -11.89
C TRP A 43 -13.87 -0.30 -13.15
N GLY A 44 -14.42 0.08 -14.27
CA GLY A 44 -13.78 -0.06 -15.57
C GLY A 44 -13.32 1.28 -16.14
N SER A 45 -13.25 1.37 -17.46
CA SER A 45 -12.69 2.52 -18.15
C SER A 45 -13.52 3.79 -18.00
N ASP A 46 -14.76 3.67 -17.56
CA ASP A 46 -15.62 4.82 -17.32
C ASP A 46 -15.22 5.59 -16.06
N ASP A 47 -14.43 5.01 -15.19
CA ASP A 47 -13.88 5.70 -14.04
C ASP A 47 -12.40 5.36 -13.92
N PRO A 48 -11.55 6.04 -14.69
CA PRO A 48 -10.14 5.68 -14.80
C PRO A 48 -9.40 5.66 -13.46
N THR A 49 -9.70 6.61 -12.60
CA THR A 49 -8.99 6.70 -11.33
C THR A 49 -9.38 5.56 -10.40
N ARG A 50 -10.68 5.28 -10.28
CA ARG A 50 -11.11 4.16 -9.44
C ARG A 50 -10.70 2.83 -10.03
N ALA A 51 -10.71 2.72 -11.36
CA ALA A 51 -10.27 1.50 -12.03
C ALA A 51 -8.81 1.18 -11.68
N SER A 52 -8.01 2.19 -11.42
CA SER A 52 -6.60 2.01 -11.14
C SER A 52 -6.28 1.74 -9.67
N PHE A 53 -7.23 1.94 -8.76
CA PHE A 53 -6.98 1.78 -7.33
C PHE A 53 -6.44 0.40 -6.98
N ALA A 54 -7.03 -0.66 -7.49
CA ALA A 54 -6.59 -2.00 -7.14
C ALA A 54 -5.15 -2.25 -7.59
N PHE A 55 -4.77 -1.67 -8.71
CA PHE A 55 -3.42 -1.83 -9.26
C PHE A 55 -2.42 -1.01 -8.46
N VAL A 56 -2.71 0.25 -8.18
CA VAL A 56 -1.81 1.11 -7.43
C VAL A 56 -1.63 0.61 -6.01
N HIS A 57 -2.74 0.29 -5.35
CA HIS A 57 -2.67 -0.16 -3.96
C HIS A 57 -2.11 -1.57 -3.87
N GLY A 58 -2.41 -2.42 -4.86
CA GLY A 58 -1.84 -3.74 -4.91
C GLY A 58 -0.32 -3.71 -5.05
N LEU A 59 0.20 -2.79 -5.89
CA LEU A 59 1.64 -2.64 -6.03
C LEU A 59 2.27 -2.17 -4.72
N ALA A 60 1.65 -1.20 -4.05
CA ALA A 60 2.17 -0.68 -2.79
C ALA A 60 2.20 -1.77 -1.71
N LEU A 61 1.15 -2.58 -1.65
CA LEU A 61 1.09 -3.66 -0.67
C LEU A 61 2.10 -4.76 -0.98
N ALA A 62 2.31 -5.06 -2.25
CA ALA A 62 3.32 -6.04 -2.64
C ALA A 62 4.72 -5.54 -2.29
N ASP A 63 4.97 -4.24 -2.50
CA ASP A 63 6.26 -3.65 -2.14
C ASP A 63 6.47 -3.67 -0.63
N ALA A 64 5.41 -3.65 0.14
CA ALA A 64 5.48 -3.74 1.59
C ALA A 64 5.69 -5.19 2.08
N GLY A 65 5.76 -6.15 1.17
CA GLY A 65 6.05 -7.53 1.52
C GLY A 65 4.85 -8.44 1.65
N HIS A 66 3.67 -7.99 1.26
CA HIS A 66 2.48 -8.83 1.34
C HIS A 66 2.25 -9.61 0.05
N GLU A 67 1.54 -10.71 0.16
CA GLU A 67 1.15 -11.49 -1.00
C GLU A 67 -0.16 -10.94 -1.50
N VAL A 68 -0.18 -10.38 -2.71
CA VAL A 68 -1.34 -9.68 -3.24
C VAL A 68 -1.90 -10.39 -4.45
N GLN A 69 -3.22 -10.44 -4.52
CA GLN A 69 -3.95 -10.92 -5.69
C GLN A 69 -4.99 -9.86 -6.03
N ILE A 70 -5.31 -9.71 -7.30
CA ILE A 70 -6.29 -8.74 -7.76
C ILE A 70 -7.43 -9.50 -8.42
N PHE A 71 -8.65 -9.18 -8.02
CA PHE A 71 -9.84 -9.81 -8.59
C PHE A 71 -10.72 -8.74 -9.24
N LEU A 72 -10.89 -8.81 -10.55
CA LEU A 72 -11.64 -7.83 -11.30
C LEU A 72 -13.03 -8.38 -11.60
N THR A 73 -14.06 -7.61 -11.25
CA THR A 73 -15.43 -8.03 -11.45
C THR A 73 -16.19 -6.95 -12.23
N GLY A 74 -17.31 -7.29 -12.78
CA GLY A 74 -18.14 -6.31 -13.47
C GLY A 74 -17.38 -5.60 -14.57
N GLU A 75 -17.48 -4.29 -14.60
CA GLU A 75 -16.81 -3.50 -15.64
C GLU A 75 -15.30 -3.58 -15.58
N ALA A 76 -14.76 -3.89 -14.41
CA ALA A 76 -13.30 -4.02 -14.26
C ALA A 76 -12.76 -5.22 -15.06
N THR A 77 -13.61 -6.16 -15.43
CA THR A 77 -13.19 -7.31 -16.22
C THR A 77 -12.57 -6.88 -17.55
N TYR A 78 -13.04 -5.77 -18.10
CA TYR A 78 -12.48 -5.27 -19.36
C TYR A 78 -11.02 -4.84 -19.23
N LEU A 79 -10.55 -4.60 -18.01
CA LEU A 79 -9.16 -4.23 -17.77
C LEU A 79 -8.19 -5.38 -18.01
N MET A 80 -8.72 -6.59 -18.22
CA MET A 80 -7.87 -7.71 -18.61
C MET A 80 -7.35 -7.54 -20.03
N ARG A 81 -7.97 -6.68 -20.81
CA ARG A 81 -7.56 -6.47 -22.18
C ARG A 81 -6.48 -5.41 -22.26
N ASP A 82 -5.46 -5.69 -23.03
CA ASP A 82 -4.35 -4.77 -23.20
C ASP A 82 -4.81 -3.42 -23.77
N VAL A 83 -5.66 -3.47 -24.76
CA VAL A 83 -6.11 -2.25 -25.42
C VAL A 83 -6.91 -1.37 -24.46
N THR A 84 -7.64 -1.95 -23.52
CA THR A 84 -8.40 -1.19 -22.54
C THR A 84 -7.46 -0.49 -21.58
N THR A 85 -6.43 -1.18 -21.11
CA THR A 85 -5.49 -0.57 -20.16
C THR A 85 -4.73 0.59 -20.79
N LYS A 86 -4.52 0.56 -22.09
CA LYS A 86 -3.85 1.66 -22.78
C LYS A 86 -4.72 2.90 -22.91
N ALA A 87 -6.02 2.75 -22.74
CA ALA A 87 -6.96 3.86 -22.83
C ALA A 87 -7.36 4.43 -21.45
N VAL A 88 -6.84 3.89 -20.36
CA VAL A 88 -7.22 4.32 -19.03
C VAL A 88 -6.12 5.17 -18.43
N PHE A 89 -6.43 6.45 -18.17
CA PHE A 89 -5.49 7.41 -17.64
C PHE A 89 -6.01 7.96 -16.32
N PRO A 90 -5.54 7.40 -15.19
CA PRO A 90 -6.03 7.89 -13.89
C PRO A 90 -5.45 9.25 -13.55
N VAL A 91 -6.14 9.97 -12.70
CA VAL A 91 -5.67 11.27 -12.23
C VAL A 91 -4.56 11.05 -11.21
N GLY A 92 -3.40 11.66 -11.48
CA GLY A 92 -2.29 11.62 -10.52
C GLY A 92 -1.43 10.38 -10.56
N TRP A 93 -1.74 9.43 -11.42
CA TRP A 93 -0.97 8.19 -11.53
C TRP A 93 -0.61 7.92 -12.98
N PRO A 94 0.36 7.05 -13.24
CA PRO A 94 0.70 6.69 -14.61
C PRO A 94 -0.45 6.00 -15.33
N PRO A 95 -0.40 5.90 -16.66
CA PRO A 95 -1.42 5.16 -17.39
C PRO A 95 -1.57 3.74 -16.86
N LEU A 96 -2.77 3.20 -16.91
CA LEU A 96 -3.03 1.89 -16.37
C LEU A 96 -2.18 0.80 -17.03
N SER A 97 -1.85 0.96 -18.30
CA SER A 97 -0.99 0.00 -18.98
C SER A 97 0.39 -0.10 -18.31
N GLU A 98 0.92 1.02 -17.83
CA GLU A 98 2.19 1.02 -17.12
C GLU A 98 2.07 0.33 -15.76
N LEU A 99 0.97 0.59 -15.06
CA LEU A 99 0.71 -0.06 -13.78
C LEU A 99 0.55 -1.56 -13.98
N ARG A 100 -0.13 -1.95 -15.04
CA ARG A 100 -0.32 -3.35 -15.35
C ARG A 100 1.01 -4.04 -15.64
N ASP A 101 1.91 -3.37 -16.36
CA ASP A 101 3.21 -3.95 -16.64
C ASP A 101 3.99 -4.19 -15.34
N LYS A 102 3.85 -3.29 -14.37
CA LYS A 102 4.49 -3.49 -13.07
C LYS A 102 3.86 -4.65 -12.31
N ILE A 103 2.54 -4.81 -12.42
CA ILE A 103 1.83 -5.93 -11.80
C ILE A 103 2.35 -7.25 -12.36
N VAL A 104 2.51 -7.31 -13.67
CA VAL A 104 3.02 -8.52 -14.32
C VAL A 104 4.48 -8.78 -13.91
N ALA A 105 5.29 -7.75 -13.86
CA ALA A 105 6.69 -7.89 -13.48
C ALA A 105 6.85 -8.40 -12.05
N LYS A 106 5.93 -8.04 -11.15
CA LYS A 106 5.96 -8.51 -9.78
C LYS A 106 5.24 -9.83 -9.60
N ARG A 107 4.70 -10.39 -10.67
CA ARG A 107 4.00 -11.67 -10.65
C ARG A 107 2.78 -11.66 -9.74
N ILE A 108 2.12 -10.53 -9.64
CA ILE A 108 0.86 -10.44 -8.90
C ILE A 108 -0.22 -11.04 -9.78
N GLN A 109 -0.96 -11.98 -9.24
CA GLN A 109 -1.99 -12.67 -10.02
C GLN A 109 -3.23 -11.80 -10.12
N VAL A 110 -3.80 -11.77 -11.32
CA VAL A 110 -5.02 -11.02 -11.59
C VAL A 110 -6.06 -11.98 -12.14
N PHE A 111 -7.21 -12.00 -11.53
CA PHE A 111 -8.32 -12.87 -11.91
C PHE A 111 -9.53 -12.05 -12.31
N SER A 112 -10.41 -12.62 -13.12
CA SER A 112 -11.70 -12.02 -13.45
C SER A 112 -12.75 -13.08 -13.66
#